data_6a6bc8e7228ea582844badde72cf9002
#
_entry.id   6a6bc8e7228ea582844badde72cf9002
#
_cell.length_a   1.000
_cell.length_b   1.000
_cell.length_c   1.000
_cell.angle_alpha   90.00
_cell.angle_beta   90.00
_cell.angle_gamma   90.00
#
_symmetry.space_group_name_H-M   'P 1'
#
loop_
_entity.id
_entity.type
_entity.pdbx_description
1 polymer ?
#
loop_
_entity_poly.entity_id
_entity_poly.type
_entity_poly.pdbx_seq_one_letter_code
_entity_poly.pdbx_strand_id
1 'polypeptide(L)'
;MKYVKRFRVPPGTSVELKSIDPGFTDHHDGHQAAVKEIEQYRERLRELQELLYADGRRSLLICLQALDAGGKDGTISHMLGSMNPQGCKVVGFKQPSAVELSHDFLWRIHRATPARGEVTIFNRSHYEDVLIARVHNLVPKEVWSTRYDRINAFESGLVHDDTHILKFFLHISKDEQLKRFKARLDDPAKQWKISEADYKERSYWDQYTPAYEEALSRCSTEQSPWYIIPSDHKWFRNLAVARIVVEYLEGLKMTFPPPTVDLDHIRKEYHSAKKHGH
;
A
#
# COMPACT_ATOMS: atom_id res chain seq x y z
N MET A 1 14.07 -5.01 -16.30
CA MET A 1 12.60 -4.80 -16.49
C MET A 1 12.09 -3.96 -15.35
N LYS A 2 11.20 -2.98 -15.59
CA LYS A 2 10.59 -2.19 -14.50
C LYS A 2 9.72 -3.07 -13.60
N TYR A 3 9.81 -2.87 -12.28
CA TYR A 3 9.04 -3.66 -11.29
C TYR A 3 7.54 -3.40 -11.41
N VAL A 4 7.15 -2.20 -11.82
CA VAL A 4 5.76 -1.86 -12.12
C VAL A 4 5.14 -2.77 -13.20
N LYS A 5 5.95 -3.35 -14.11
CA LYS A 5 5.49 -4.32 -15.10
C LYS A 5 5.64 -5.76 -14.65
N ARG A 6 6.68 -6.04 -13.82
CA ARG A 6 7.03 -7.39 -13.41
C ARG A 6 6.04 -8.00 -12.43
N PHE A 7 5.62 -7.22 -11.43
CA PHE A 7 4.78 -7.70 -10.33
C PHE A 7 3.30 -7.38 -10.51
N ARG A 8 2.95 -6.66 -11.57
CA ARG A 8 1.57 -6.32 -11.89
C ARG A 8 0.78 -7.56 -12.27
N VAL A 9 -0.43 -7.67 -11.73
CA VAL A 9 -1.45 -8.60 -12.23
C VAL A 9 -2.14 -7.94 -13.43
N PRO A 10 -2.00 -8.48 -14.65
CA PRO A 10 -2.69 -7.94 -15.82
C PRO A 10 -4.21 -8.08 -15.64
N PRO A 11 -5.01 -7.10 -16.10
CA PRO A 11 -6.47 -7.21 -16.08
C PRO A 11 -6.97 -8.48 -16.78
N GLY A 12 -7.97 -9.13 -16.19
CA GLY A 12 -8.56 -10.35 -16.75
C GLY A 12 -7.71 -11.63 -16.58
N THR A 13 -6.57 -11.54 -15.89
CA THR A 13 -5.73 -12.71 -15.61
C THR A 13 -6.27 -13.49 -14.42
N SER A 14 -6.38 -14.81 -14.56
CA SER A 14 -6.61 -15.70 -13.41
C SER A 14 -5.30 -15.88 -12.64
N VAL A 15 -5.31 -15.53 -11.36
CA VAL A 15 -4.15 -15.63 -10.48
C VAL A 15 -4.14 -16.99 -9.78
N GLU A 16 -2.98 -17.66 -9.80
CA GLU A 16 -2.68 -18.86 -9.02
C GLU A 16 -1.48 -18.58 -8.12
N LEU A 17 -1.71 -18.29 -6.83
CA LEU A 17 -0.66 -17.92 -5.87
C LEU A 17 0.40 -18.99 -5.68
N LYS A 18 0.03 -20.26 -5.81
CA LYS A 18 0.97 -21.39 -5.71
C LYS A 18 2.05 -21.39 -6.81
N SER A 19 1.80 -20.71 -7.93
CA SER A 19 2.77 -20.61 -9.04
C SER A 19 3.76 -19.45 -8.85
N ILE A 20 3.57 -18.62 -7.82
CA ILE A 20 4.38 -17.43 -7.55
C ILE A 20 5.28 -17.71 -6.35
N ASP A 21 6.59 -17.65 -6.55
CA ASP A 21 7.57 -17.86 -5.50
C ASP A 21 7.60 -16.70 -4.50
N PRO A 22 7.18 -16.90 -3.23
CA PRO A 22 7.23 -15.87 -2.20
C PRO A 22 8.65 -15.52 -1.72
N GLY A 23 9.63 -16.38 -2.05
CA GLY A 23 11.05 -16.19 -1.75
C GLY A 23 11.85 -15.49 -2.84
N PHE A 24 11.22 -15.13 -3.96
CA PHE A 24 11.90 -14.49 -5.08
C PHE A 24 12.57 -13.16 -4.70
N THR A 25 13.83 -12.95 -5.13
CA THR A 25 14.66 -11.75 -4.82
C THR A 25 15.29 -11.08 -6.04
N ASP A 26 14.82 -11.40 -7.25
CA ASP A 26 15.38 -10.95 -8.53
C ASP A 26 16.88 -11.31 -8.65
N HIS A 27 17.73 -10.33 -8.97
CA HIS A 27 19.18 -10.51 -9.15
C HIS A 27 20.01 -10.28 -7.86
N HIS A 28 19.34 -10.08 -6.72
CA HIS A 28 20.04 -9.80 -5.47
C HIS A 28 20.34 -11.09 -4.70
N ASP A 29 21.62 -11.35 -4.44
CA ASP A 29 22.08 -12.49 -3.64
C ASP A 29 21.81 -12.33 -2.13
N GLY A 30 21.28 -11.18 -1.70
CA GLY A 30 20.92 -10.91 -0.32
C GLY A 30 20.77 -9.43 0.01
N HIS A 31 20.43 -9.14 1.26
CA HIS A 31 20.17 -7.77 1.72
C HIS A 31 21.33 -6.81 1.42
N GLN A 32 22.57 -7.25 1.69
CA GLN A 32 23.76 -6.40 1.50
C GLN A 32 23.92 -5.92 0.06
N ALA A 33 23.61 -6.77 -0.92
CA ALA A 33 23.65 -6.39 -2.33
C ALA A 33 22.59 -5.33 -2.69
N ALA A 34 21.49 -5.26 -1.95
CA ALA A 34 20.37 -4.36 -2.21
C ALA A 34 20.42 -3.04 -1.42
N VAL A 35 21.28 -2.90 -0.39
CA VAL A 35 21.27 -1.74 0.53
C VAL A 35 21.35 -0.41 -0.21
N LYS A 36 22.27 -0.28 -1.17
CA LYS A 36 22.44 0.96 -1.95
C LYS A 36 21.19 1.30 -2.76
N GLU A 37 20.58 0.30 -3.39
CA GLU A 37 19.36 0.47 -4.17
C GLU A 37 18.17 0.84 -3.28
N ILE A 38 18.05 0.22 -2.11
CA ILE A 38 17.02 0.55 -1.11
C ILE A 38 17.09 2.03 -0.71
N GLU A 39 18.30 2.54 -0.39
CA GLU A 39 18.47 3.94 0.00
C GLU A 39 18.19 4.91 -1.17
N GLN A 40 18.59 4.57 -2.38
CA GLN A 40 18.26 5.36 -3.58
C GLN A 40 16.74 5.49 -3.79
N TYR A 41 15.99 4.39 -3.66
CA TYR A 41 14.53 4.44 -3.79
C TYR A 41 13.86 5.16 -2.61
N ARG A 42 14.40 5.09 -1.41
CA ARG A 42 13.90 5.85 -0.25
C ARG A 42 14.05 7.36 -0.46
N GLU A 43 15.22 7.80 -0.91
CA GLU A 43 15.47 9.21 -1.20
C GLU A 43 14.56 9.69 -2.35
N ARG A 44 14.47 8.90 -3.42
CA ARG A 44 13.62 9.24 -4.56
C ARG A 44 12.14 9.30 -4.20
N LEU A 45 11.69 8.41 -3.32
CA LEU A 45 10.32 8.39 -2.80
C LEU A 45 10.00 9.68 -2.03
N ARG A 46 10.94 10.18 -1.23
CA ARG A 46 10.83 11.46 -0.51
C ARG A 46 10.63 12.62 -1.48
N GLU A 47 11.51 12.73 -2.48
CA GLU A 47 11.42 13.81 -3.49
C GLU A 47 10.09 13.79 -4.26
N LEU A 48 9.64 12.60 -4.68
CA LEU A 48 8.40 12.46 -5.45
C LEU A 48 7.16 12.71 -4.60
N GLN A 49 7.20 12.37 -3.31
CA GLN A 49 6.10 12.67 -2.40
C GLN A 49 6.01 14.18 -2.10
N GLU A 50 7.14 14.86 -1.91
CA GLU A 50 7.17 16.33 -1.79
C GLU A 50 6.63 17.01 -3.04
N LEU A 51 6.98 16.48 -4.22
CA LEU A 51 6.48 16.98 -5.49
C LEU A 51 4.97 16.76 -5.64
N LEU A 52 4.45 15.58 -5.24
CA LEU A 52 3.01 15.31 -5.23
C LEU A 52 2.26 16.27 -4.31
N TYR A 53 2.81 16.51 -3.12
CA TYR A 53 2.24 17.45 -2.14
C TYR A 53 2.19 18.87 -2.70
N ALA A 54 3.28 19.34 -3.33
CA ALA A 54 3.35 20.66 -3.95
C ALA A 54 2.45 20.81 -5.19
N ASP A 55 2.35 19.75 -6.03
CA ASP A 55 1.48 19.72 -7.22
C ASP A 55 0.00 19.92 -6.83
N GLY A 56 -0.46 19.29 -5.73
CA GLY A 56 -1.78 19.51 -5.14
C GLY A 56 -2.98 19.19 -6.04
N ARG A 57 -2.75 18.57 -7.19
CA ARG A 57 -3.81 18.19 -8.16
C ARG A 57 -4.22 16.74 -8.04
N ARG A 58 -3.28 15.90 -7.69
CA ARG A 58 -3.40 14.44 -7.62
C ARG A 58 -3.27 13.96 -6.19
N SER A 59 -3.72 12.75 -5.93
CA SER A 59 -3.49 12.05 -4.66
C SER A 59 -3.07 10.61 -4.91
N LEU A 60 -2.47 9.97 -3.90
CA LEU A 60 -2.05 8.58 -3.97
C LEU A 60 -2.67 7.76 -2.84
N LEU A 61 -3.41 6.73 -3.20
CA LEU A 61 -3.90 5.70 -2.29
C LEU A 61 -3.09 4.42 -2.47
N ILE A 62 -2.49 3.93 -1.38
CA ILE A 62 -1.76 2.67 -1.36
C ILE A 62 -2.52 1.68 -0.48
N CYS A 63 -3.00 0.58 -1.03
CA CYS A 63 -3.66 -0.49 -0.30
C CYS A 63 -2.68 -1.64 -0.05
N LEU A 64 -2.45 -2.00 1.22
CA LEU A 64 -1.61 -3.14 1.60
C LEU A 64 -2.46 -4.28 2.15
N GLN A 65 -2.40 -5.43 1.50
CA GLN A 65 -3.04 -6.66 1.91
C GLN A 65 -2.00 -7.78 2.08
N ALA A 66 -2.17 -8.59 3.09
CA ALA A 66 -1.36 -9.76 3.37
C ALA A 66 -2.04 -10.63 4.42
N LEU A 67 -1.74 -11.90 4.43
CA LEU A 67 -1.95 -12.77 5.59
C LEU A 67 -1.19 -12.23 6.81
N ASP A 68 -1.52 -12.73 8.01
CA ASP A 68 -0.86 -12.28 9.22
C ASP A 68 0.65 -12.54 9.16
N ALA A 69 1.42 -11.66 9.80
CA ALA A 69 2.88 -11.59 9.69
C ALA A 69 3.44 -11.37 8.26
N GLY A 70 2.62 -11.18 7.23
CA GLY A 70 3.06 -10.89 5.85
C GLY A 70 3.92 -9.62 5.70
N GLY A 71 3.83 -8.70 6.68
CA GLY A 71 4.78 -7.58 6.79
C GLY A 71 4.22 -6.21 6.45
N LYS A 72 2.90 -6.03 6.47
CA LYS A 72 2.23 -4.73 6.23
C LYS A 72 2.87 -3.59 7.03
N ASP A 73 2.98 -3.72 8.38
CA ASP A 73 3.54 -2.67 9.24
C ASP A 73 5.00 -2.33 8.89
N GLY A 74 5.81 -3.38 8.58
CA GLY A 74 7.20 -3.17 8.19
C GLY A 74 7.36 -2.44 6.86
N THR A 75 6.46 -2.68 5.90
CA THR A 75 6.40 -1.96 4.63
C THR A 75 5.99 -0.51 4.86
N ILE A 76 4.96 -0.27 5.68
CA ILE A 76 4.49 1.07 6.04
C ILE A 76 5.61 1.88 6.70
N SER A 77 6.27 1.32 7.73
CA SER A 77 7.37 1.97 8.41
C SER A 77 8.53 2.29 7.48
N HIS A 78 8.85 1.39 6.54
CA HIS A 78 9.89 1.62 5.54
C HIS A 78 9.57 2.80 4.62
N MET A 79 8.34 2.86 4.12
CA MET A 79 7.89 3.93 3.21
C MET A 79 7.80 5.27 3.93
N LEU A 80 7.09 5.32 5.06
CA LEU A 80 6.90 6.55 5.83
C LEU A 80 8.18 7.09 6.43
N GLY A 81 9.17 6.24 6.70
CA GLY A 81 10.49 6.66 7.20
C GLY A 81 11.26 7.57 6.24
N SER A 82 10.80 7.71 5.00
CA SER A 82 11.39 8.58 3.99
C SER A 82 10.45 9.71 3.54
N MET A 83 9.15 9.64 3.80
CA MET A 83 8.17 10.63 3.36
C MET A 83 7.97 11.75 4.40
N ASN A 84 7.61 12.95 3.93
CA ASN A 84 7.17 14.04 4.81
C ASN A 84 5.81 13.69 5.45
N PRO A 85 5.72 13.60 6.79
CA PRO A 85 4.50 13.22 7.47
C PRO A 85 3.33 14.19 7.27
N GLN A 86 3.56 15.45 6.92
CA GLN A 86 2.50 16.43 6.66
C GLN A 86 1.62 16.05 5.45
N GLY A 87 2.19 15.36 4.46
CA GLY A 87 1.47 14.92 3.28
C GLY A 87 1.11 13.44 3.28
N CYS A 88 1.25 12.74 4.42
CA CYS A 88 1.04 11.30 4.49
C CYS A 88 0.19 10.90 5.69
N LYS A 89 -0.71 9.92 5.50
CA LYS A 89 -1.44 9.29 6.59
C LYS A 89 -1.54 7.78 6.44
N VAL A 90 -1.67 7.09 7.57
CA VAL A 90 -1.95 5.65 7.61
C VAL A 90 -3.30 5.42 8.24
N VAL A 91 -4.11 4.59 7.59
CA VAL A 91 -5.41 4.19 8.12
C VAL A 91 -5.46 2.67 8.20
N GLY A 92 -5.69 2.16 9.41
CA GLY A 92 -5.84 0.71 9.65
C GLY A 92 -7.29 0.31 9.75
N PHE A 93 -7.71 -0.64 8.92
CA PHE A 93 -9.08 -1.17 8.99
C PHE A 93 -9.11 -2.46 9.81
N LYS A 94 -9.64 -2.34 11.01
CA LYS A 94 -9.95 -3.45 11.92
C LYS A 94 -11.43 -3.82 11.81
N GLN A 95 -11.90 -4.65 12.75
CA GLN A 95 -13.33 -4.97 12.88
C GLN A 95 -14.16 -3.67 12.87
N PRO A 96 -15.21 -3.60 12.03
CA PRO A 96 -16.06 -2.42 11.96
C PRO A 96 -16.75 -2.10 13.30
N SER A 97 -16.85 -0.82 13.64
CA SER A 97 -17.66 -0.35 14.76
C SER A 97 -19.17 -0.47 14.46
N ALA A 98 -20.02 -0.34 15.46
CA ALA A 98 -21.48 -0.34 15.29
C ALA A 98 -21.95 0.77 14.33
N VAL A 99 -21.32 1.94 14.37
CA VAL A 99 -21.61 3.05 13.45
C VAL A 99 -21.23 2.69 12.02
N GLU A 100 -20.05 2.11 11.81
CA GLU A 100 -19.61 1.66 10.46
C GLU A 100 -20.50 0.56 9.89
N LEU A 101 -20.98 -0.35 10.75
CA LEU A 101 -21.92 -1.43 10.35
C LEU A 101 -23.32 -0.91 10.01
N SER A 102 -23.72 0.27 10.48
CA SER A 102 -25.01 0.88 10.10
C SER A 102 -25.02 1.52 8.72
N HIS A 103 -23.86 1.61 8.09
CA HIS A 103 -23.67 2.12 6.75
C HIS A 103 -23.27 0.99 5.77
N ASP A 104 -23.17 1.32 4.48
CA ASP A 104 -22.60 0.40 3.51
C ASP A 104 -21.09 0.16 3.76
N PHE A 105 -20.56 -0.97 3.29
CA PHE A 105 -19.18 -1.40 3.60
C PHE A 105 -18.10 -0.44 3.07
N LEU A 106 -18.40 0.42 2.10
CA LEU A 106 -17.46 1.40 1.55
C LEU A 106 -17.51 2.75 2.29
N TRP A 107 -18.51 3.01 3.10
CA TRP A 107 -18.65 4.30 3.79
C TRP A 107 -17.42 4.68 4.60
N ARG A 108 -16.91 3.78 5.45
CA ARG A 108 -15.70 4.01 6.25
C ARG A 108 -14.44 4.15 5.40
N ILE A 109 -14.41 3.49 4.25
CA ILE A 109 -13.31 3.55 3.29
C ILE A 109 -13.29 4.91 2.61
N HIS A 110 -14.44 5.39 2.14
CA HIS A 110 -14.56 6.67 1.45
C HIS A 110 -14.07 7.83 2.34
N ARG A 111 -14.44 7.83 3.62
CA ARG A 111 -13.98 8.83 4.60
C ARG A 111 -12.47 8.85 4.83
N ALA A 112 -11.79 7.77 4.49
CA ALA A 112 -10.35 7.60 4.70
C ALA A 112 -9.51 7.87 3.45
N THR A 113 -10.13 8.10 2.28
CA THR A 113 -9.41 8.38 1.04
C THR A 113 -8.54 9.63 1.15
N PRO A 114 -7.43 9.73 0.38
CA PRO A 114 -6.55 10.89 0.41
C PRO A 114 -7.23 12.14 -0.14
N ALA A 115 -6.91 13.29 0.43
CA ALA A 115 -7.14 14.57 -0.22
C ALA A 115 -6.08 14.84 -1.30
N ARG A 116 -6.31 15.83 -2.16
CA ARG A 116 -5.33 16.23 -3.18
C ARG A 116 -4.00 16.62 -2.55
N GLY A 117 -2.90 16.18 -3.12
CA GLY A 117 -1.55 16.34 -2.57
C GLY A 117 -1.15 15.28 -1.54
N GLU A 118 -2.09 14.48 -1.02
CA GLU A 118 -1.81 13.51 0.03
C GLU A 118 -1.49 12.11 -0.48
N VAL A 119 -0.69 11.39 0.32
CA VAL A 119 -0.52 9.93 0.23
C VAL A 119 -1.25 9.31 1.41
N THR A 120 -2.20 8.42 1.13
CA THR A 120 -2.83 7.60 2.18
C THR A 120 -2.45 6.15 2.00
N ILE A 121 -1.98 5.51 3.09
CA ILE A 121 -1.66 4.08 3.12
C ILE A 121 -2.72 3.35 3.94
N PHE A 122 -3.44 2.45 3.31
CA PHE A 122 -4.39 1.55 3.97
C PHE A 122 -3.68 0.30 4.46
N ASN A 123 -3.58 0.13 5.79
CA ASN A 123 -3.19 -1.12 6.43
C ASN A 123 -4.41 -2.02 6.57
N ARG A 124 -4.55 -3.00 5.70
CA ARG A 124 -5.79 -3.63 5.27
C ARG A 124 -6.68 -2.59 4.57
N SER A 125 -7.76 -3.00 3.92
CA SER A 125 -8.57 -2.08 3.12
C SER A 125 -10.00 -2.59 2.96
N HIS A 126 -10.76 -2.00 2.05
CA HIS A 126 -12.07 -2.47 1.62
C HIS A 126 -12.09 -3.92 1.09
N TYR A 127 -10.93 -4.48 0.80
CA TYR A 127 -10.82 -5.90 0.43
C TYR A 127 -11.08 -6.86 1.57
N GLU A 128 -11.01 -6.42 2.85
CA GLU A 128 -11.44 -7.25 3.99
C GLU A 128 -12.90 -7.73 3.80
N ASP A 129 -13.72 -6.95 3.13
CA ASP A 129 -15.14 -7.22 2.88
C ASP A 129 -15.41 -8.31 1.82
N VAL A 130 -14.37 -8.79 1.14
CA VAL A 130 -14.37 -9.96 0.23
C VAL A 130 -13.34 -11.02 0.65
N LEU A 131 -12.55 -10.75 1.68
CA LEU A 131 -11.56 -11.67 2.27
C LEU A 131 -12.10 -12.27 3.58
N ILE A 132 -11.93 -11.57 4.70
CA ILE A 132 -12.39 -12.09 6.00
C ILE A 132 -13.91 -12.29 6.03
N ALA A 133 -14.68 -11.40 5.40
CA ALA A 133 -16.13 -11.52 5.34
C ALA A 133 -16.58 -12.80 4.63
N ARG A 134 -15.84 -13.24 3.60
CA ARG A 134 -16.05 -14.50 2.89
C ARG A 134 -15.56 -15.71 3.72
N VAL A 135 -14.31 -15.66 4.20
CA VAL A 135 -13.65 -16.78 4.88
C VAL A 135 -14.37 -17.16 6.17
N HIS A 136 -14.85 -16.17 6.91
CA HIS A 136 -15.58 -16.38 8.17
C HIS A 136 -17.11 -16.37 8.01
N ASN A 137 -17.62 -16.34 6.77
CA ASN A 137 -19.05 -16.30 6.49
C ASN A 137 -19.79 -15.18 7.25
N LEU A 138 -19.16 -13.99 7.37
CA LEU A 138 -19.76 -12.84 8.06
C LEU A 138 -20.97 -12.29 7.31
N VAL A 139 -21.02 -12.52 6.00
CA VAL A 139 -22.16 -12.25 5.11
C VAL A 139 -22.34 -13.40 4.13
N PRO A 140 -23.56 -13.68 3.64
CA PRO A 140 -23.80 -14.77 2.70
C PRO A 140 -23.10 -14.52 1.35
N LYS A 141 -22.91 -15.62 0.59
CA LYS A 141 -22.19 -15.59 -0.70
C LYS A 141 -22.82 -14.60 -1.69
N GLU A 142 -24.12 -14.52 -1.75
CA GLU A 142 -24.89 -13.63 -2.61
C GLU A 142 -24.58 -12.15 -2.34
N VAL A 143 -24.12 -11.83 -1.12
CA VAL A 143 -23.71 -10.48 -0.71
C VAL A 143 -22.24 -10.23 -1.07
N TRP A 144 -21.30 -11.05 -0.54
CA TRP A 144 -19.89 -10.76 -0.77
C TRP A 144 -19.47 -10.92 -2.24
N SER A 145 -20.12 -11.77 -3.02
CA SER A 145 -19.77 -11.98 -4.43
C SER A 145 -20.06 -10.77 -5.32
N THR A 146 -21.01 -9.91 -4.94
CA THR A 146 -21.32 -8.67 -5.65
C THR A 146 -20.38 -7.51 -5.26
N ARG A 147 -19.63 -7.65 -4.16
CA ARG A 147 -18.76 -6.59 -3.66
C ARG A 147 -17.57 -6.32 -4.57
N TYR A 148 -17.08 -7.30 -5.33
CA TYR A 148 -15.99 -7.09 -6.29
C TYR A 148 -16.32 -6.00 -7.33
N ASP A 149 -17.52 -6.04 -7.90
CA ASP A 149 -17.93 -5.06 -8.90
C ASP A 149 -18.15 -3.67 -8.26
N ARG A 150 -18.67 -3.63 -7.03
CA ARG A 150 -18.82 -2.40 -6.25
C ARG A 150 -17.47 -1.79 -5.87
N ILE A 151 -16.47 -2.61 -5.52
CA ILE A 151 -15.09 -2.19 -5.28
C ILE A 151 -14.49 -1.58 -6.54
N ASN A 152 -14.63 -2.25 -7.68
CA ASN A 152 -14.12 -1.74 -8.96
C ASN A 152 -14.77 -0.41 -9.34
N ALA A 153 -16.09 -0.27 -9.14
CA ALA A 153 -16.81 0.99 -9.39
C ALA A 153 -16.32 2.12 -8.46
N PHE A 154 -16.11 1.82 -7.16
CA PHE A 154 -15.58 2.76 -6.19
C PHE A 154 -14.17 3.23 -6.56
N GLU A 155 -13.26 2.30 -6.87
CA GLU A 155 -11.90 2.62 -7.30
C GLU A 155 -11.89 3.43 -8.60
N SER A 156 -12.74 3.08 -9.55
CA SER A 156 -12.89 3.84 -10.81
C SER A 156 -13.35 5.28 -10.55
N GLY A 157 -14.29 5.49 -9.63
CA GLY A 157 -14.73 6.83 -9.23
C GLY A 157 -13.57 7.67 -8.68
N LEU A 158 -12.77 7.10 -7.77
CA LEU A 158 -11.59 7.79 -7.23
C LEU A 158 -10.55 8.13 -8.30
N VAL A 159 -10.33 7.23 -9.25
CA VAL A 159 -9.38 7.46 -10.36
C VAL A 159 -9.85 8.59 -11.27
N HIS A 160 -11.15 8.71 -11.52
CA HIS A 160 -11.71 9.83 -12.29
C HIS A 160 -11.50 11.18 -11.62
N ASP A 161 -11.35 11.19 -10.29
CA ASP A 161 -11.06 12.38 -9.49
C ASP A 161 -9.56 12.55 -9.17
N ASP A 162 -8.68 12.05 -10.06
CA ASP A 162 -7.22 12.15 -9.97
C ASP A 162 -6.59 11.49 -8.72
N THR A 163 -7.26 10.50 -8.13
CA THR A 163 -6.67 9.64 -7.11
C THR A 163 -6.01 8.44 -7.75
N HIS A 164 -4.69 8.37 -7.71
CA HIS A 164 -3.93 7.21 -8.15
C HIS A 164 -4.00 6.10 -7.12
N ILE A 165 -4.22 4.84 -7.56
CA ILE A 165 -4.39 3.70 -6.66
C ILE A 165 -3.36 2.62 -6.97
N LEU A 166 -2.56 2.25 -5.96
CA LEU A 166 -1.63 1.12 -6.01
C LEU A 166 -2.02 0.10 -4.96
N LYS A 167 -2.24 -1.15 -5.38
CA LYS A 167 -2.66 -2.23 -4.49
C LYS A 167 -1.59 -3.30 -4.42
N PHE A 168 -1.13 -3.63 -3.21
CA PHE A 168 -0.08 -4.59 -2.98
C PHE A 168 -0.58 -5.77 -2.16
N PHE A 169 -0.47 -6.96 -2.71
CA PHE A 169 -0.59 -8.20 -1.96
C PHE A 169 0.82 -8.68 -1.59
N LEU A 170 1.11 -8.71 -0.28
CA LEU A 170 2.40 -9.17 0.23
C LEU A 170 2.33 -10.70 0.40
N HIS A 171 2.86 -11.41 -0.59
CA HIS A 171 2.80 -12.86 -0.68
C HIS A 171 3.87 -13.51 0.17
N ILE A 172 3.47 -14.19 1.24
CA ILE A 172 4.34 -14.87 2.19
C ILE A 172 4.08 -16.38 2.15
N SER A 173 5.11 -17.20 2.35
CA SER A 173 4.96 -18.65 2.52
C SER A 173 4.41 -19.03 3.90
N LYS A 174 3.79 -20.23 3.99
CA LYS A 174 3.37 -20.81 5.27
C LYS A 174 4.55 -20.95 6.25
N ASP A 175 5.71 -21.36 5.74
CA ASP A 175 6.90 -21.60 6.57
C ASP A 175 7.49 -20.30 7.09
N GLU A 176 7.61 -19.27 6.27
CA GLU A 176 8.11 -17.98 6.70
C GLU A 176 7.14 -17.31 7.70
N GLN A 177 5.82 -17.45 7.53
CA GLN A 177 4.85 -16.98 8.52
C GLN A 177 5.10 -17.60 9.89
N LEU A 178 5.31 -18.92 9.93
CA LEU A 178 5.56 -19.63 11.19
C LEU A 178 6.89 -19.20 11.82
N LYS A 179 7.94 -19.00 11.01
CA LYS A 179 9.22 -18.42 11.49
C LYS A 179 9.02 -17.04 12.11
N ARG A 180 8.18 -16.20 11.51
CA ARG A 180 7.87 -14.87 12.04
C ARG A 180 7.07 -14.92 13.32
N PHE A 181 6.14 -15.87 13.47
CA PHE A 181 5.43 -16.11 14.72
C PHE A 181 6.42 -16.52 15.83
N LYS A 182 7.30 -17.48 15.54
CA LYS A 182 8.36 -17.87 16.50
C LYS A 182 9.24 -16.68 16.88
N ALA A 183 9.70 -15.88 15.94
CA ALA A 183 10.50 -14.69 16.21
C ALA A 183 9.77 -13.63 17.04
N ARG A 184 8.44 -13.60 17.06
CA ARG A 184 7.64 -12.74 17.95
C ARG A 184 7.57 -13.33 19.36
N LEU A 185 7.45 -14.65 19.49
CA LEU A 185 7.44 -15.35 20.79
C LEU A 185 8.78 -15.25 21.51
N ASP A 186 9.88 -15.38 20.76
CA ASP A 186 11.24 -15.39 21.31
C ASP A 186 11.74 -13.99 21.71
N ASP A 187 11.15 -12.91 21.18
CA ASP A 187 11.59 -11.54 21.44
C ASP A 187 10.59 -10.80 22.35
N PRO A 188 10.96 -10.52 23.62
CA PRO A 188 10.09 -9.81 24.56
C PRO A 188 9.55 -8.48 24.03
N ALA A 189 10.33 -7.77 23.19
CA ALA A 189 9.91 -6.52 22.58
C ALA A 189 8.84 -6.69 21.46
N LYS A 190 8.59 -7.94 21.05
CA LYS A 190 7.63 -8.28 19.99
C LYS A 190 6.46 -9.15 20.45
N GLN A 191 6.50 -9.67 21.67
CA GLN A 191 5.44 -10.56 22.20
C GLN A 191 4.06 -9.93 22.18
N TRP A 192 3.95 -8.62 22.34
CA TRP A 192 2.68 -7.90 22.23
C TRP A 192 2.04 -7.95 20.82
N LYS A 193 2.78 -8.43 19.80
CA LYS A 193 2.33 -8.56 18.39
C LYS A 193 1.81 -9.95 18.05
N ILE A 194 1.82 -10.89 18.98
CA ILE A 194 1.34 -12.27 18.73
C ILE A 194 0.18 -12.57 19.66
N SER A 195 -0.79 -13.30 19.15
CA SER A 195 -1.97 -13.73 19.88
C SER A 195 -2.41 -15.13 19.44
N GLU A 196 -3.26 -15.78 20.25
CA GLU A 196 -3.92 -17.03 19.83
C GLU A 196 -4.70 -16.87 18.54
N ALA A 197 -5.26 -15.68 18.29
CA ALA A 197 -5.99 -15.38 17.06
C ALA A 197 -5.12 -15.54 15.81
N ASP A 198 -3.81 -15.24 15.87
CA ASP A 198 -2.89 -15.41 14.73
C ASP A 198 -2.82 -16.87 14.27
N TYR A 199 -2.79 -17.82 15.24
CA TYR A 199 -2.79 -19.26 14.93
C TYR A 199 -4.17 -19.75 14.45
N LYS A 200 -5.24 -19.19 14.99
CA LYS A 200 -6.59 -19.49 14.52
C LYS A 200 -6.76 -19.01 13.07
N GLU A 201 -6.37 -17.78 12.74
CA GLU A 201 -6.42 -17.25 11.37
C GLU A 201 -5.53 -18.07 10.42
N ARG A 202 -4.36 -18.53 10.87
CA ARG A 202 -3.51 -19.42 10.07
C ARG A 202 -4.21 -20.72 9.68
N SER A 203 -5.12 -21.26 10.49
CA SER A 203 -5.88 -22.47 10.15
C SER A 203 -6.81 -22.29 8.94
N TYR A 204 -7.17 -21.06 8.61
CA TYR A 204 -7.98 -20.69 7.44
C TYR A 204 -7.14 -20.40 6.17
N TRP A 205 -5.85 -20.72 6.17
CA TRP A 205 -4.95 -20.46 5.04
C TRP A 205 -5.53 -20.91 3.69
N ASP A 206 -6.05 -22.14 3.66
CA ASP A 206 -6.56 -22.75 2.43
C ASP A 206 -7.91 -22.15 1.97
N GLN A 207 -8.62 -21.46 2.86
CA GLN A 207 -9.81 -20.66 2.52
C GLN A 207 -9.42 -19.24 2.09
N TYR A 208 -8.39 -18.65 2.70
CA TYR A 208 -7.89 -17.34 2.29
C TYR A 208 -7.24 -17.35 0.90
N THR A 209 -6.53 -18.41 0.54
CA THR A 209 -5.85 -18.51 -0.74
C THR A 209 -6.79 -18.24 -1.92
N PRO A 210 -7.90 -19.00 -2.10
CA PRO A 210 -8.82 -18.74 -3.22
C PRO A 210 -9.57 -17.41 -3.08
N ALA A 211 -9.75 -16.87 -1.86
CA ALA A 211 -10.35 -15.57 -1.68
C ALA A 211 -9.42 -14.45 -2.19
N TYR A 212 -8.11 -14.53 -1.91
CA TYR A 212 -7.12 -13.62 -2.47
C TYR A 212 -6.99 -13.79 -3.98
N GLU A 213 -6.88 -15.01 -4.50
CA GLU A 213 -6.78 -15.27 -5.93
C GLU A 213 -7.95 -14.65 -6.70
N GLU A 214 -9.18 -14.76 -6.19
CA GLU A 214 -10.35 -14.15 -6.82
C GLU A 214 -10.31 -12.61 -6.74
N ALA A 215 -9.94 -12.04 -5.59
CA ALA A 215 -9.81 -10.58 -5.44
C ALA A 215 -8.74 -10.01 -6.38
N LEU A 216 -7.57 -10.65 -6.46
CA LEU A 216 -6.48 -10.27 -7.35
C LEU A 216 -6.88 -10.37 -8.83
N SER A 217 -7.62 -11.42 -9.20
CA SER A 217 -8.05 -11.65 -10.58
C SER A 217 -9.16 -10.69 -11.01
N ARG A 218 -10.19 -10.50 -10.17
CA ARG A 218 -11.39 -9.70 -10.52
C ARG A 218 -11.18 -8.20 -10.35
N CYS A 219 -10.31 -7.80 -9.43
CA CYS A 219 -10.13 -6.39 -9.08
C CYS A 219 -8.78 -5.81 -9.52
N SER A 220 -8.01 -6.49 -10.36
CA SER A 220 -6.88 -5.85 -11.03
C SER A 220 -7.37 -5.21 -12.31
N THR A 221 -7.42 -3.87 -12.33
CA THR A 221 -7.84 -3.10 -13.50
C THR A 221 -6.64 -2.37 -14.13
N GLU A 222 -6.84 -1.78 -15.31
CA GLU A 222 -5.78 -1.02 -15.97
C GLU A 222 -5.37 0.21 -15.16
N GLN A 223 -6.32 0.84 -14.49
CA GLN A 223 -6.15 2.10 -13.76
C GLN A 223 -5.79 1.88 -12.28
N SER A 224 -6.26 0.77 -11.68
CA SER A 224 -5.97 0.40 -10.29
C SER A 224 -5.50 -1.06 -10.20
N PRO A 225 -4.27 -1.36 -10.63
CA PRO A 225 -3.76 -2.71 -10.68
C PRO A 225 -3.37 -3.25 -9.31
N TRP A 226 -3.44 -4.57 -9.15
CA TRP A 226 -2.76 -5.28 -8.09
C TRP A 226 -1.31 -5.59 -8.45
N TYR A 227 -0.47 -5.59 -7.42
CA TYR A 227 0.93 -6.06 -7.47
C TYR A 227 1.10 -7.19 -6.46
N ILE A 228 1.61 -8.34 -6.90
CA ILE A 228 1.93 -9.46 -6.02
C ILE A 228 3.41 -9.39 -5.67
N ILE A 229 3.72 -9.14 -4.40
CA ILE A 229 5.08 -8.89 -3.93
C ILE A 229 5.60 -10.07 -3.13
N PRO A 230 6.66 -10.76 -3.57
CA PRO A 230 7.38 -11.76 -2.79
C PRO A 230 7.80 -11.19 -1.44
N SER A 231 7.44 -11.86 -0.34
CA SER A 231 7.52 -11.24 0.98
C SER A 231 8.24 -12.08 2.04
N ASP A 232 8.81 -13.24 1.68
CA ASP A 232 9.61 -14.04 2.60
C ASP A 232 10.88 -13.29 3.01
N HIS A 233 11.47 -12.52 2.11
CA HIS A 233 12.58 -11.62 2.39
C HIS A 233 12.08 -10.20 2.66
N LYS A 234 12.12 -9.75 3.93
CA LYS A 234 11.62 -8.42 4.36
C LYS A 234 12.27 -7.27 3.59
N TRP A 235 13.56 -7.36 3.32
CA TRP A 235 14.30 -6.34 2.58
C TRP A 235 13.85 -6.25 1.12
N PHE A 236 13.64 -7.41 0.45
CA PHE A 236 13.19 -7.44 -0.94
C PHE A 236 11.77 -6.90 -1.08
N ARG A 237 10.86 -7.33 -0.20
CA ARG A 237 9.50 -6.78 -0.14
C ARG A 237 9.52 -5.24 -0.05
N ASN A 238 10.32 -4.68 0.87
CA ASN A 238 10.41 -3.23 1.06
C ASN A 238 10.98 -2.54 -0.18
N LEU A 239 12.06 -3.09 -0.77
CA LEU A 239 12.64 -2.61 -2.02
C LEU A 239 11.61 -2.64 -3.16
N ALA A 240 10.93 -3.76 -3.36
CA ALA A 240 9.99 -3.94 -4.47
C ALA A 240 8.82 -2.96 -4.37
N VAL A 241 8.22 -2.77 -3.19
CA VAL A 241 7.13 -1.81 -2.98
C VAL A 241 7.61 -0.38 -3.22
N ALA A 242 8.72 0.03 -2.60
CA ALA A 242 9.26 1.39 -2.78
C ALA A 242 9.59 1.67 -4.25
N ARG A 243 10.24 0.74 -4.93
CA ARG A 243 10.59 0.86 -6.35
C ARG A 243 9.36 0.97 -7.25
N ILE A 244 8.31 0.18 -7.03
CA ILE A 244 7.07 0.26 -7.81
C ILE A 244 6.40 1.63 -7.61
N VAL A 245 6.34 2.13 -6.37
CA VAL A 245 5.76 3.46 -6.09
C VAL A 245 6.57 4.56 -6.78
N VAL A 246 7.89 4.51 -6.71
CA VAL A 246 8.79 5.46 -7.40
C VAL A 246 8.60 5.40 -8.92
N GLU A 247 8.69 4.20 -9.53
CA GLU A 247 8.52 4.01 -10.98
C GLU A 247 7.14 4.50 -11.46
N TYR A 248 6.10 4.34 -10.63
CA TYR A 248 4.76 4.81 -10.91
C TYR A 248 4.66 6.34 -10.86
N LEU A 249 5.14 6.95 -9.76
CA LEU A 249 5.10 8.41 -9.58
C LEU A 249 5.96 9.14 -10.62
N GLU A 250 7.11 8.61 -11.01
CA GLU A 250 7.93 9.15 -12.12
C GLU A 250 7.17 9.14 -13.45
N GLY A 251 6.35 8.12 -13.67
CA GLY A 251 5.49 8.01 -14.85
C GLY A 251 4.44 9.12 -14.95
N LEU A 252 4.07 9.76 -13.84
CA LEU A 252 3.10 10.86 -13.80
C LEU A 252 3.68 12.19 -14.31
N LYS A 253 5.01 12.31 -14.45
CA LYS A 253 5.72 13.50 -14.95
C LYS A 253 5.28 14.79 -14.25
N MET A 254 5.12 14.74 -12.93
CA MET A 254 4.74 15.90 -12.12
C MET A 254 5.81 16.97 -12.17
N THR A 255 5.41 18.23 -12.01
CA THR A 255 6.29 19.41 -11.93
C THR A 255 5.85 20.29 -10.77
N PHE A 256 6.79 21.01 -10.16
CA PHE A 256 6.43 22.02 -9.18
C PHE A 256 5.52 23.07 -9.81
N PRO A 257 4.46 23.52 -9.12
CA PRO A 257 3.61 24.59 -9.61
C PRO A 257 4.40 25.90 -9.75
N PRO A 258 4.03 26.78 -10.68
CA PRO A 258 4.63 28.10 -10.75
C PRO A 258 4.33 28.88 -9.46
N PRO A 259 5.22 29.80 -9.05
CA PRO A 259 4.96 30.67 -7.92
C PRO A 259 3.66 31.47 -8.11
N THR A 260 2.87 31.59 -7.05
CA THR A 260 1.61 32.39 -7.04
C THR A 260 1.83 33.83 -6.59
N VAL A 261 3.08 34.19 -6.30
CA VAL A 261 3.50 35.49 -5.76
C VAL A 261 4.50 36.18 -6.69
N ASP A 262 4.58 37.52 -6.62
CA ASP A 262 5.63 38.30 -7.33
C ASP A 262 6.98 38.08 -6.65
N LEU A 263 7.81 37.22 -7.23
CA LEU A 263 9.13 36.90 -6.70
C LEU A 263 10.10 38.11 -6.75
N ASP A 264 9.93 39.02 -7.70
CA ASP A 264 10.81 40.20 -7.79
C ASP A 264 10.48 41.22 -6.70
N HIS A 265 9.19 41.34 -6.35
CA HIS A 265 8.78 42.11 -5.19
C HIS A 265 9.33 41.49 -3.88
N ILE A 266 9.18 40.17 -3.68
CA ILE A 266 9.70 39.49 -2.49
C ILE A 266 11.24 39.62 -2.39
N ARG A 267 11.97 39.53 -3.51
CA ARG A 267 13.43 39.71 -3.52
C ARG A 267 13.81 41.13 -3.05
N LYS A 268 13.07 42.16 -3.47
CA LYS A 268 13.29 43.55 -2.99
C LYS A 268 13.06 43.68 -1.50
N GLU A 269 11.96 43.09 -0.97
CA GLU A 269 11.66 43.04 0.47
C GLU A 269 12.78 42.35 1.25
N TYR A 270 13.25 41.19 0.77
CA TYR A 270 14.38 40.46 1.38
C TYR A 270 15.64 41.30 1.47
N HIS A 271 15.98 42.00 0.39
CA HIS A 271 17.17 42.88 0.36
C HIS A 271 17.02 44.12 1.24
N SER A 272 15.82 44.65 1.35
CA SER A 272 15.50 45.76 2.27
C SER A 272 15.66 45.34 3.71
N ALA A 273 15.04 44.23 4.12
CA ALA A 273 15.18 43.66 5.46
C ALA A 273 16.63 43.38 5.85
N LYS A 274 17.42 42.80 4.93
CA LYS A 274 18.85 42.56 5.14
C LYS A 274 19.67 43.83 5.38
N LYS A 275 19.29 44.95 4.76
CA LYS A 275 19.99 46.26 4.94
C LYS A 275 19.64 46.92 6.28
N HIS A 276 18.44 46.70 6.78
CA HIS A 276 17.92 47.34 8.01
C HIS A 276 18.06 46.48 9.26
N GLY A 277 18.65 45.29 9.16
CA GLY A 277 18.95 44.44 10.33
C GLY A 277 17.73 43.86 11.05
N HIS A 278 16.58 43.69 10.35
CA HIS A 278 15.37 43.06 10.87
C HIS A 278 15.29 41.58 10.46
#